data_ba2caafabb0d5dcaf1b61daae4dc66cd
#
_entry.id   ba2caafabb0d5dcaf1b61daae4dc66cd
#
_cell.length_a   1.000
_cell.length_b   1.000
_cell.length_c   1.000
_cell.angle_alpha   90.00
_cell.angle_beta   90.00
_cell.angle_gamma   90.00
#
_symmetry.space_group_name_H-M   'P 1'
#
loop_
_entity.id
_entity.type
_entity.pdbx_description
1 polymer ?
#
loop_
_entity_poly.entity_id
_entity_poly.type
_entity_poly.pdbx_seq_one_letter_code
_entity_poly.pdbx_strand_id
1 'polypeptide(L)'
;MNQFFNVSPKLNALAAQALVITAPKFAEIEQITEHNQHKVLASFLKHRVSETHFAETTGYGYGDRGREVLEEVLADITGSESALMRHSFASGTHTLAVALFGLLRPGDTMLCVTGTPYDTILPVIGLNGAGMGSLKDFDINYQQVDLTSAGKLDLDAIEHAIKKEQPKMVYVQRSRGYTLRPSLLVEEIAQVAKLTKEHSNAIVMVDNCYGEFVQQLEPTQLGADIIAGSLIKNPGGGLAKNGGYIAGREDLVELCAYRMTTPGLGREVGASLGMNCNLFMGLFHAPHVVGESLKTAVFAAALFELMGYAVTPSWQEPRADIIQSVTLGSPEKLVALCQGLQAGAPVDSHVTPEAWDMPGYDSQVIMAAGAFTMGSSIELSADAPLREPYAAWLQGGLNFHSAKMGVLFGAERLVLNS
;
A
#
# COMPACT_ATOMS: atom_id res chain seq x y z
N MET A 1 24.75 19.05 15.04
CA MET A 1 23.87 18.50 16.10
C MET A 1 22.52 19.16 15.99
N ASN A 2 21.43 18.40 16.11
CA ASN A 2 20.09 18.96 16.15
C ASN A 2 19.88 19.59 17.54
N GLN A 3 19.65 20.91 17.57
CA GLN A 3 19.50 21.65 18.86
C GLN A 3 18.15 21.39 19.54
N PHE A 4 17.20 20.77 18.84
CA PHE A 4 15.84 20.51 19.35
C PHE A 4 15.68 19.11 19.94
N PHE A 5 16.55 18.15 19.58
CA PHE A 5 16.40 16.75 19.96
C PHE A 5 17.69 16.18 20.50
N ASN A 6 17.59 15.40 21.57
CA ASN A 6 18.73 14.74 22.18
C ASN A 6 18.91 13.34 21.54
N VAL A 7 19.88 13.25 20.64
CA VAL A 7 20.30 12.00 19.99
C VAL A 7 21.78 11.80 20.28
N SER A 8 22.19 10.59 20.62
CA SER A 8 23.57 10.29 20.99
C SER A 8 24.58 10.66 19.89
N PRO A 9 25.80 11.09 20.25
CA PRO A 9 26.83 11.43 19.26
C PRO A 9 27.12 10.28 18.29
N LYS A 10 27.12 9.05 18.77
CA LYS A 10 27.33 7.83 17.96
C LYS A 10 26.25 7.69 16.89
N LEU A 11 24.98 7.81 17.28
CA LEU A 11 23.86 7.69 16.34
C LEU A 11 23.82 8.86 15.35
N ASN A 12 24.13 10.09 15.81
CA ASN A 12 24.25 11.24 14.91
C ASN A 12 25.35 11.03 13.83
N ALA A 13 26.47 10.40 14.19
CA ALA A 13 27.53 10.07 13.23
C ALA A 13 27.07 9.03 12.20
N LEU A 14 26.39 7.96 12.66
CA LEU A 14 25.82 6.95 11.76
C LEU A 14 24.73 7.54 10.84
N ALA A 15 23.88 8.42 11.36
CA ALA A 15 22.87 9.12 10.56
C ALA A 15 23.49 10.03 9.48
N ALA A 16 24.58 10.74 9.82
CA ALA A 16 25.30 11.53 8.84
C ALA A 16 25.92 10.65 7.74
N GLN A 17 26.51 9.50 8.11
CA GLN A 17 27.01 8.54 7.16
C GLN A 17 25.92 7.95 6.27
N ALA A 18 24.75 7.58 6.85
CA ALA A 18 23.61 7.09 6.11
C ALA A 18 23.14 8.10 5.06
N LEU A 19 23.05 9.40 5.40
CA LEU A 19 22.69 10.45 4.46
C LEU A 19 23.69 10.59 3.30
N VAL A 20 24.98 10.44 3.56
CA VAL A 20 26.02 10.52 2.52
C VAL A 20 25.89 9.38 1.53
N ILE A 21 25.78 8.14 2.02
CA ILE A 21 25.72 6.97 1.14
C ILE A 21 24.42 6.87 0.37
N THR A 22 23.29 7.37 0.90
CA THR A 22 21.98 7.32 0.26
C THR A 22 21.70 8.50 -0.68
N ALA A 23 22.56 9.51 -0.73
CA ALA A 23 22.36 10.71 -1.57
C ALA A 23 22.07 10.39 -3.05
N PRO A 24 22.80 9.45 -3.72
CA PRO A 24 22.48 9.07 -5.10
C PRO A 24 21.07 8.47 -5.23
N LYS A 25 20.65 7.64 -4.27
CA LYS A 25 19.32 7.02 -4.28
C LYS A 25 18.20 8.05 -4.06
N PHE A 26 18.47 9.06 -3.26
CA PHE A 26 17.55 10.19 -3.09
C PHE A 26 17.36 10.98 -4.40
N ALA A 27 18.43 11.15 -5.18
CA ALA A 27 18.33 11.80 -6.48
C ALA A 27 17.47 10.99 -7.49
N GLU A 28 17.58 9.64 -7.47
CA GLU A 28 16.71 8.77 -8.27
C GLU A 28 15.24 8.91 -7.84
N ILE A 29 14.97 8.93 -6.52
CA ILE A 29 13.63 9.11 -5.98
C ILE A 29 13.05 10.47 -6.41
N GLU A 30 13.84 11.56 -6.37
CA GLU A 30 13.39 12.88 -6.82
C GLU A 30 12.97 12.87 -8.29
N GLN A 31 13.71 12.20 -9.17
CA GLN A 31 13.33 12.10 -10.60
C GLN A 31 12.01 11.37 -10.81
N ILE A 32 11.78 10.29 -10.05
CA ILE A 32 10.50 9.55 -10.09
C ILE A 32 9.37 10.43 -9.54
N THR A 33 9.63 11.12 -8.44
CA THR A 33 8.67 12.05 -7.81
C THR A 33 8.27 13.16 -8.76
N GLU A 34 9.24 13.81 -9.41
CA GLU A 34 8.99 14.86 -10.40
C GLU A 34 8.16 14.35 -11.58
N HIS A 35 8.53 13.19 -12.14
CA HIS A 35 7.75 12.56 -13.21
C HIS A 35 6.29 12.32 -12.81
N ASN A 36 6.07 11.71 -11.65
CA ASN A 36 4.72 11.43 -11.16
C ASN A 36 3.95 12.70 -10.81
N GLN A 37 4.61 13.73 -10.27
CA GLN A 37 3.98 15.02 -9.99
C GLN A 37 3.54 15.72 -11.29
N HIS A 38 4.36 15.66 -12.34
CA HIS A 38 3.99 16.18 -13.66
C HIS A 38 2.81 15.39 -14.26
N LYS A 39 2.80 14.08 -14.12
CA LYS A 39 1.68 13.21 -14.56
C LYS A 39 0.37 13.61 -13.86
N VAL A 40 0.39 13.80 -12.55
CA VAL A 40 -0.78 14.23 -11.77
C VAL A 40 -1.21 15.63 -12.21
N LEU A 41 -0.29 16.60 -12.28
CA LEU A 41 -0.62 17.97 -12.71
C LEU A 41 -1.20 18.00 -14.12
N ALA A 42 -0.63 17.24 -15.06
CA ALA A 42 -1.14 17.17 -16.43
C ALA A 42 -2.59 16.64 -16.47
N SER A 43 -2.92 15.63 -15.64
CA SER A 43 -4.29 15.12 -15.53
C SER A 43 -5.25 16.15 -14.94
N PHE A 44 -4.85 16.87 -13.89
CA PHE A 44 -5.66 17.96 -13.32
C PHE A 44 -5.96 19.06 -14.36
N LEU A 45 -4.98 19.44 -15.17
CA LEU A 45 -5.15 20.44 -16.25
C LEU A 45 -6.08 19.90 -17.36
N LYS A 46 -5.89 18.65 -17.79
CA LYS A 46 -6.69 17.98 -18.81
C LYS A 46 -8.17 17.95 -18.43
N HIS A 47 -8.47 17.55 -17.19
CA HIS A 47 -9.84 17.44 -16.67
C HIS A 47 -10.37 18.76 -16.09
N ARG A 48 -9.61 19.88 -16.24
CA ARG A 48 -10.02 21.24 -15.83
C ARG A 48 -10.50 21.29 -14.39
N VAL A 49 -9.77 20.68 -13.47
CA VAL A 49 -10.12 20.69 -12.05
C VAL A 49 -10.32 22.14 -11.58
N SER A 50 -11.47 22.43 -10.97
CA SER A 50 -11.86 23.74 -10.50
C SER A 50 -12.45 23.69 -9.09
N GLU A 51 -12.57 24.85 -8.43
CA GLU A 51 -13.15 24.96 -7.08
C GLU A 51 -14.59 24.42 -7.00
N THR A 52 -15.33 24.41 -8.11
CA THR A 52 -16.71 23.87 -8.15
C THR A 52 -16.76 22.36 -7.93
N HIS A 53 -15.64 21.64 -8.20
CA HIS A 53 -15.52 20.20 -7.94
C HIS A 53 -15.33 19.88 -6.45
N PHE A 54 -15.08 20.89 -5.61
CA PHE A 54 -14.94 20.71 -4.16
C PHE A 54 -16.27 20.88 -3.41
N ALA A 55 -17.35 21.27 -4.12
CA ALA A 55 -18.67 21.37 -3.54
C ALA A 55 -19.14 20.00 -3.00
N GLU A 56 -19.79 20.04 -1.85
CA GLU A 56 -20.32 18.80 -1.26
C GLU A 56 -21.66 18.43 -1.87
N THR A 57 -21.92 17.13 -1.91
CA THR A 57 -23.23 16.55 -2.14
C THR A 57 -23.66 15.74 -0.92
N THR A 58 -24.96 15.60 -0.76
CA THR A 58 -25.60 14.85 0.34
C THR A 58 -26.63 13.86 -0.21
N GLY A 59 -27.16 12.97 0.62
CA GLY A 59 -28.17 12.00 0.24
C GLY A 59 -27.65 11.02 -0.82
N TYR A 60 -28.33 10.90 -1.94
CA TYR A 60 -27.92 10.00 -3.03
C TYR A 60 -26.69 10.48 -3.79
N GLY A 61 -26.40 11.77 -3.80
CA GLY A 61 -25.24 12.33 -4.50
C GLY A 61 -25.27 12.15 -6.02
N TYR A 62 -26.46 12.14 -6.65
CA TYR A 62 -26.57 12.10 -8.10
C TYR A 62 -25.92 13.34 -8.73
N GLY A 63 -25.16 13.14 -9.81
CA GLY A 63 -24.51 14.22 -10.55
C GLY A 63 -23.44 14.95 -9.73
N ASP A 64 -22.74 14.26 -8.82
CA ASP A 64 -21.58 14.81 -8.10
C ASP A 64 -20.39 14.95 -9.06
N ARG A 65 -20.31 16.12 -9.69
CA ARG A 65 -19.26 16.40 -10.67
C ARG A 65 -17.85 16.33 -10.08
N GLY A 66 -17.69 16.68 -8.81
CA GLY A 66 -16.39 16.57 -8.15
C GLY A 66 -15.92 15.13 -8.05
N ARG A 67 -16.81 14.24 -7.65
CA ARG A 67 -16.58 12.81 -7.61
C ARG A 67 -16.23 12.24 -9.00
N GLU A 68 -17.04 12.58 -10.00
CA GLU A 68 -16.87 12.11 -11.38
C GLU A 68 -15.51 12.55 -11.94
N VAL A 69 -15.17 13.84 -11.83
CA VAL A 69 -13.87 14.37 -12.29
C VAL A 69 -12.69 13.78 -11.51
N LEU A 70 -12.84 13.52 -10.21
CA LEU A 70 -11.80 12.87 -9.41
C LEU A 70 -11.49 11.45 -9.92
N GLU A 71 -12.53 10.70 -10.29
CA GLU A 71 -12.42 9.35 -10.86
C GLU A 71 -11.79 9.38 -12.26
N GLU A 72 -12.14 10.35 -13.11
CA GLU A 72 -11.50 10.57 -14.41
C GLU A 72 -10.01 10.91 -14.26
N VAL A 73 -9.66 11.78 -13.31
CA VAL A 73 -8.27 12.15 -13.00
C VAL A 73 -7.49 10.92 -12.56
N LEU A 74 -8.04 10.09 -11.67
CA LEU A 74 -7.36 8.88 -11.23
C LEU A 74 -7.18 7.86 -12.37
N ALA A 75 -8.20 7.66 -13.20
CA ALA A 75 -8.12 6.79 -14.37
C ALA A 75 -6.98 7.21 -15.31
N ASP A 76 -6.89 8.51 -15.60
CA ASP A 76 -5.84 9.08 -16.44
C ASP A 76 -4.43 8.88 -15.84
N ILE A 77 -4.26 9.13 -14.54
CA ILE A 77 -2.99 8.96 -13.82
C ILE A 77 -2.52 7.50 -13.86
N THR A 78 -3.43 6.56 -13.71
CA THR A 78 -3.12 5.12 -13.68
C THR A 78 -3.08 4.50 -15.08
N GLY A 79 -3.45 5.25 -16.13
CA GLY A 79 -3.57 4.73 -17.49
C GLY A 79 -4.69 3.68 -17.61
N SER A 80 -5.76 3.86 -16.85
CA SER A 80 -6.95 3.02 -16.82
C SER A 80 -8.06 3.60 -17.69
N GLU A 81 -9.00 2.76 -18.13
CA GLU A 81 -10.19 3.23 -18.85
C GLU A 81 -11.18 3.93 -17.92
N SER A 82 -11.26 3.46 -16.68
CA SER A 82 -12.19 3.95 -15.67
C SER A 82 -11.64 3.76 -14.26
N ALA A 83 -12.18 4.52 -13.30
CA ALA A 83 -11.84 4.36 -11.89
C ALA A 83 -13.04 4.65 -10.97
N LEU A 84 -12.93 4.16 -9.74
CA LEU A 84 -13.70 4.57 -8.57
C LEU A 84 -12.72 5.11 -7.54
N MET A 85 -12.98 6.28 -6.98
CA MET A 85 -12.21 6.85 -5.87
C MET A 85 -13.17 7.39 -4.82
N ARG A 86 -13.45 6.61 -3.79
CA ARG A 86 -14.56 6.85 -2.86
C ARG A 86 -14.12 6.80 -1.40
N HIS A 87 -14.55 7.79 -0.63
CA HIS A 87 -14.42 7.77 0.82
C HIS A 87 -15.29 6.69 1.49
N SER A 88 -16.33 6.20 0.80
CA SER A 88 -17.27 5.18 1.30
C SER A 88 -16.68 3.76 1.35
N PHE A 89 -15.54 3.50 0.74
CA PHE A 89 -14.79 2.29 1.06
C PHE A 89 -14.28 2.37 2.50
N ALA A 90 -14.72 1.47 3.35
CA ALA A 90 -14.42 1.51 4.78
C ALA A 90 -12.93 1.22 5.11
N SER A 91 -12.23 0.53 4.20
CA SER A 91 -10.82 0.18 4.34
C SER A 91 -10.24 -0.34 3.02
N GLY A 92 -8.91 -0.54 2.95
CA GLY A 92 -8.29 -1.23 1.82
C GLY A 92 -8.80 -2.66 1.65
N THR A 93 -8.97 -3.40 2.74
CA THR A 93 -9.57 -4.76 2.71
C THR A 93 -11.00 -4.74 2.14
N HIS A 94 -11.82 -3.75 2.52
CA HIS A 94 -13.16 -3.59 1.95
C HIS A 94 -13.08 -3.31 0.44
N THR A 95 -12.15 -2.46 0.00
CA THR A 95 -11.96 -2.17 -1.43
C THR A 95 -11.62 -3.43 -2.22
N LEU A 96 -10.67 -4.24 -1.72
CA LEU A 96 -10.30 -5.52 -2.34
C LEU A 96 -11.48 -6.50 -2.32
N ALA A 97 -12.21 -6.60 -1.21
CA ALA A 97 -13.40 -7.45 -1.12
C ALA A 97 -14.47 -7.04 -2.14
N VAL A 98 -14.73 -5.72 -2.31
CA VAL A 98 -15.66 -5.22 -3.34
C VAL A 98 -15.23 -5.66 -4.74
N ALA A 99 -13.93 -5.56 -5.07
CA ALA A 99 -13.43 -6.02 -6.35
C ALA A 99 -13.57 -7.53 -6.52
N LEU A 100 -13.16 -8.33 -5.53
CA LEU A 100 -13.25 -9.78 -5.58
C LEU A 100 -14.70 -10.27 -5.75
N PHE A 101 -15.62 -9.82 -4.91
CA PHE A 101 -17.04 -10.19 -5.02
C PHE A 101 -17.77 -9.54 -6.20
N GLY A 102 -17.24 -8.43 -6.71
CA GLY A 102 -17.76 -7.78 -7.92
C GLY A 102 -17.45 -8.55 -9.19
N LEU A 103 -16.30 -9.21 -9.24
CA LEU A 103 -15.75 -9.83 -10.46
C LEU A 103 -15.88 -11.35 -10.50
N LEU A 104 -15.95 -12.01 -9.34
CA LEU A 104 -16.06 -13.48 -9.23
C LEU A 104 -17.51 -13.91 -9.04
N ARG A 105 -17.83 -15.08 -9.59
CA ARG A 105 -19.15 -15.73 -9.51
C ARG A 105 -19.01 -17.17 -9.00
N PRO A 106 -20.08 -17.78 -8.49
CA PRO A 106 -20.07 -19.19 -8.09
C PRO A 106 -19.50 -20.10 -9.20
N GLY A 107 -18.58 -20.99 -8.85
CA GLY A 107 -17.85 -21.85 -9.76
C GLY A 107 -16.56 -21.25 -10.33
N ASP A 108 -16.33 -19.94 -10.22
CA ASP A 108 -15.07 -19.31 -10.66
C ASP A 108 -13.89 -19.72 -9.77
N THR A 109 -12.69 -19.66 -10.34
CA THR A 109 -11.42 -19.87 -9.63
C THR A 109 -10.61 -18.59 -9.56
N MET A 110 -10.20 -18.19 -8.35
CA MET A 110 -9.18 -17.20 -8.08
C MET A 110 -7.82 -17.88 -7.91
N LEU A 111 -6.85 -17.53 -8.74
CA LEU A 111 -5.46 -18.00 -8.65
C LEU A 111 -4.56 -16.88 -8.08
N CYS A 112 -4.10 -17.02 -6.84
CA CYS A 112 -3.09 -16.13 -6.27
C CYS A 112 -1.69 -16.60 -6.67
N VAL A 113 -0.88 -15.70 -7.24
CA VAL A 113 0.45 -16.05 -7.79
C VAL A 113 1.61 -15.46 -6.98
N THR A 114 1.33 -14.92 -5.81
CA THR A 114 2.32 -14.30 -4.92
C THR A 114 2.43 -14.98 -3.57
N GLY A 115 2.09 -16.26 -3.51
CA GLY A 115 1.97 -17.03 -2.28
C GLY A 115 0.71 -16.65 -1.50
N THR A 116 0.73 -16.89 -0.19
CA THR A 116 -0.41 -16.57 0.68
C THR A 116 -0.68 -15.06 0.71
N PRO A 117 -1.92 -14.62 0.45
CA PRO A 117 -2.30 -13.21 0.52
C PRO A 117 -2.16 -12.62 1.92
N TYR A 118 -2.28 -11.28 2.00
CA TYR A 118 -2.23 -10.54 3.25
C TYR A 118 -3.29 -11.00 4.25
N ASP A 119 -2.94 -11.01 5.54
CA ASP A 119 -3.73 -11.60 6.63
C ASP A 119 -5.21 -11.22 6.59
N THR A 120 -5.56 -9.96 6.34
CA THR A 120 -6.95 -9.50 6.32
C THR A 120 -7.76 -9.95 5.10
N ILE A 121 -7.12 -10.48 4.06
CA ILE A 121 -7.78 -11.05 2.88
C ILE A 121 -8.08 -12.55 3.08
N LEU A 122 -7.39 -13.23 3.98
CA LEU A 122 -7.62 -14.66 4.25
C LEU A 122 -9.07 -14.95 4.65
N PRO A 123 -9.71 -14.20 5.58
CA PRO A 123 -11.13 -14.38 5.89
C PRO A 123 -12.05 -14.03 4.70
N VAL A 124 -11.69 -13.03 3.88
CA VAL A 124 -12.48 -12.69 2.69
C VAL A 124 -12.52 -13.84 1.70
N ILE A 125 -11.39 -14.54 1.52
CA ILE A 125 -11.31 -15.74 0.67
C ILE A 125 -11.97 -16.94 1.36
N GLY A 126 -11.90 -17.04 2.70
CA GLY A 126 -12.34 -18.19 3.48
C GLY A 126 -11.22 -19.20 3.73
N LEU A 127 -9.97 -18.73 3.82
CA LEU A 127 -8.80 -19.54 4.20
C LEU A 127 -8.67 -19.68 5.71
N ASN A 128 -9.17 -18.71 6.46
CA ASN A 128 -9.38 -18.79 7.91
C ASN A 128 -10.78 -18.25 8.24
N GLY A 129 -11.36 -18.74 9.35
CA GLY A 129 -12.78 -18.51 9.67
C GLY A 129 -13.72 -19.38 8.79
N ALA A 130 -14.95 -19.49 9.20
CA ALA A 130 -15.97 -20.26 8.49
C ALA A 130 -17.35 -19.60 8.65
N GLY A 131 -18.18 -19.68 7.60
CA GLY A 131 -19.58 -19.23 7.65
C GLY A 131 -19.79 -17.73 7.78
N MET A 132 -18.78 -16.91 7.39
CA MET A 132 -18.84 -15.46 7.46
C MET A 132 -19.25 -14.79 6.14
N GLY A 133 -19.58 -15.55 5.11
CA GLY A 133 -19.88 -15.03 3.78
C GLY A 133 -18.62 -14.76 2.96
N SER A 134 -17.62 -15.62 3.08
CA SER A 134 -16.39 -15.60 2.31
C SER A 134 -16.60 -16.00 0.85
N LEU A 135 -15.57 -15.83 -0.02
CA LEU A 135 -15.63 -16.33 -1.40
C LEU A 135 -15.95 -17.84 -1.44
N LYS A 136 -15.35 -18.64 -0.56
CA LYS A 136 -15.63 -20.07 -0.46
C LYS A 136 -17.09 -20.37 -0.08
N ASP A 137 -17.70 -19.57 0.80
CA ASP A 137 -19.10 -19.72 1.17
C ASP A 137 -20.05 -19.46 -0.02
N PHE A 138 -19.58 -18.76 -1.05
CA PHE A 138 -20.28 -18.51 -2.33
C PHE A 138 -19.79 -19.41 -3.48
N ASP A 139 -19.19 -20.55 -3.17
CA ASP A 139 -18.71 -21.55 -4.16
C ASP A 139 -17.68 -20.96 -5.14
N ILE A 140 -16.81 -20.06 -4.68
CA ILE A 140 -15.67 -19.54 -5.43
C ILE A 140 -14.42 -20.29 -4.97
N ASN A 141 -13.71 -20.87 -5.93
CA ASN A 141 -12.53 -21.68 -5.68
C ASN A 141 -11.29 -20.80 -5.51
N TYR A 142 -10.38 -21.23 -4.64
CA TYR A 142 -9.08 -20.60 -4.44
C TYR A 142 -7.95 -21.58 -4.74
N GLN A 143 -6.99 -21.11 -5.53
CA GLN A 143 -5.72 -21.78 -5.81
C GLN A 143 -4.55 -20.82 -5.58
N GLN A 144 -3.38 -21.36 -5.32
CA GLN A 144 -2.19 -20.58 -5.02
C GLN A 144 -0.97 -21.15 -5.72
N VAL A 145 -0.09 -20.27 -6.20
CA VAL A 145 1.28 -20.58 -6.58
C VAL A 145 2.19 -19.88 -5.59
N ASP A 146 3.05 -20.63 -4.93
CA ASP A 146 4.02 -20.07 -3.99
C ASP A 146 5.18 -19.41 -4.73
N LEU A 147 5.84 -18.49 -4.05
CA LEU A 147 7.06 -17.89 -4.54
C LEU A 147 8.22 -18.91 -4.48
N THR A 148 9.25 -18.70 -5.29
CA THR A 148 10.50 -19.47 -5.19
C THR A 148 11.14 -19.30 -3.81
N SER A 149 12.10 -20.15 -3.45
CA SER A 149 12.86 -20.04 -2.20
C SER A 149 13.61 -18.69 -2.06
N ALA A 150 13.84 -17.99 -3.18
CA ALA A 150 14.42 -16.64 -3.21
C ALA A 150 13.34 -15.53 -3.08
N GLY A 151 12.08 -15.86 -2.85
CA GLY A 151 10.98 -14.91 -2.72
C GLY A 151 10.54 -14.26 -4.04
N LYS A 152 10.91 -14.83 -5.18
CA LYS A 152 10.55 -14.34 -6.51
C LYS A 152 9.37 -15.12 -7.10
N LEU A 153 8.70 -14.54 -8.09
CA LEU A 153 7.68 -15.23 -8.87
C LEU A 153 8.25 -16.49 -9.52
N ASP A 154 7.52 -17.61 -9.38
CA ASP A 154 7.80 -18.84 -10.12
C ASP A 154 6.98 -18.84 -11.41
N LEU A 155 7.54 -18.24 -12.46
CA LEU A 155 6.84 -18.04 -13.73
C LEU A 155 6.44 -19.36 -14.40
N ASP A 156 7.25 -20.41 -14.27
CA ASP A 156 6.95 -21.73 -14.84
C ASP A 156 5.77 -22.38 -14.10
N ALA A 157 5.76 -22.31 -12.76
CA ALA A 157 4.65 -22.80 -11.97
C ALA A 157 3.36 -21.99 -12.20
N ILE A 158 3.47 -20.66 -12.36
CA ILE A 158 2.35 -19.77 -12.69
C ILE A 158 1.75 -20.16 -14.05
N GLU A 159 2.59 -20.33 -15.08
CA GLU A 159 2.15 -20.74 -16.42
C GLU A 159 1.43 -22.08 -16.37
N HIS A 160 2.01 -23.06 -15.67
CA HIS A 160 1.40 -24.38 -15.50
C HIS A 160 0.03 -24.29 -14.80
N ALA A 161 -0.06 -23.51 -13.71
CA ALA A 161 -1.30 -23.33 -12.96
C ALA A 161 -2.38 -22.64 -13.83
N ILE A 162 -2.03 -21.60 -14.58
CA ILE A 162 -2.98 -20.91 -15.48
C ILE A 162 -3.53 -21.89 -16.53
N LYS A 163 -2.66 -22.68 -17.16
CA LYS A 163 -3.08 -23.67 -18.18
C LYS A 163 -3.97 -24.77 -17.62
N LYS A 164 -3.68 -25.24 -16.42
CA LYS A 164 -4.39 -26.32 -15.75
C LYS A 164 -5.74 -25.88 -15.19
N GLU A 165 -5.75 -24.80 -14.44
CA GLU A 165 -6.92 -24.37 -13.67
C GLU A 165 -7.86 -23.45 -14.47
N GLN A 166 -7.39 -22.85 -15.59
CA GLN A 166 -8.15 -21.87 -16.38
C GLN A 166 -8.91 -20.87 -15.49
N PRO A 167 -8.20 -20.14 -14.60
CA PRO A 167 -8.84 -19.32 -13.60
C PRO A 167 -9.66 -18.19 -14.21
N LYS A 168 -10.68 -17.71 -13.50
CA LYS A 168 -11.38 -16.46 -13.82
C LYS A 168 -10.55 -15.23 -13.50
N MET A 169 -9.71 -15.33 -12.45
CA MET A 169 -8.87 -14.24 -11.98
C MET A 169 -7.49 -14.75 -11.59
N VAL A 170 -6.45 -14.04 -12.05
CA VAL A 170 -5.08 -14.11 -11.53
C VAL A 170 -4.88 -12.92 -10.59
N TYR A 171 -4.69 -13.19 -9.31
CA TYR A 171 -4.53 -12.20 -8.26
C TYR A 171 -3.06 -12.02 -7.91
N VAL A 172 -2.59 -10.78 -7.94
CA VAL A 172 -1.22 -10.39 -7.62
C VAL A 172 -1.23 -9.43 -6.43
N GLN A 173 -0.58 -9.79 -5.34
CA GLN A 173 -0.30 -8.86 -4.25
C GLN A 173 1.07 -8.22 -4.47
N ARG A 174 1.11 -6.92 -4.81
CA ARG A 174 2.35 -6.20 -5.13
C ARG A 174 3.26 -6.05 -3.92
N SER A 175 2.74 -5.54 -2.81
CA SER A 175 3.50 -5.32 -1.59
C SER A 175 3.70 -6.61 -0.80
N ARG A 176 4.74 -6.62 0.04
CA ARG A 176 5.16 -7.80 0.81
C ARG A 176 4.27 -8.19 1.97
N GLY A 177 3.38 -7.31 2.44
CA GLY A 177 2.69 -7.52 3.71
C GLY A 177 3.69 -7.70 4.87
N TYR A 178 3.42 -8.63 5.78
CA TYR A 178 4.35 -8.99 6.88
C TYR A 178 5.28 -10.15 6.52
N THR A 179 5.68 -10.27 5.27
CA THR A 179 6.67 -11.25 4.83
C THR A 179 8.00 -10.59 4.51
N LEU A 180 9.09 -11.37 4.53
CA LEU A 180 10.43 -10.88 4.17
C LEU A 180 10.72 -11.00 2.66
N ARG A 181 9.73 -11.37 1.84
CA ARG A 181 9.88 -11.42 0.39
C ARG A 181 10.10 -10.01 -0.19
N PRO A 182 10.73 -9.87 -1.35
CA PRO A 182 10.70 -8.63 -2.12
C PRO A 182 9.28 -8.23 -2.51
N SER A 183 8.98 -6.94 -2.61
CA SER A 183 7.79 -6.43 -3.27
C SER A 183 8.00 -6.44 -4.78
N LEU A 184 6.91 -6.56 -5.56
CA LEU A 184 7.01 -6.75 -7.00
C LEU A 184 7.10 -5.41 -7.74
N LEU A 185 8.12 -5.27 -8.58
CA LEU A 185 8.20 -4.20 -9.55
C LEU A 185 7.09 -4.34 -10.61
N VAL A 186 6.68 -3.23 -11.21
CA VAL A 186 5.63 -3.26 -12.25
C VAL A 186 6.02 -4.11 -13.44
N GLU A 187 7.31 -4.24 -13.75
CA GLU A 187 7.86 -5.09 -14.81
C GLU A 187 7.69 -6.59 -14.50
N GLU A 188 7.76 -6.98 -13.23
CA GLU A 188 7.50 -8.35 -12.79
C GLU A 188 6.00 -8.68 -12.90
N ILE A 189 5.14 -7.71 -12.54
CA ILE A 189 3.68 -7.83 -12.72
C ILE A 189 3.33 -7.93 -14.21
N ALA A 190 4.03 -7.18 -15.08
CA ALA A 190 3.86 -7.26 -16.54
C ALA A 190 4.15 -8.67 -17.09
N GLN A 191 5.12 -9.40 -16.52
CA GLN A 191 5.40 -10.78 -16.91
C GLN A 191 4.21 -11.70 -16.59
N VAL A 192 3.62 -11.55 -15.40
CA VAL A 192 2.40 -12.30 -15.01
C VAL A 192 1.24 -11.96 -15.95
N ALA A 193 1.02 -10.66 -16.22
CA ALA A 193 -0.05 -10.22 -17.11
C ALA A 193 0.11 -10.80 -18.53
N LYS A 194 1.34 -10.80 -19.06
CA LYS A 194 1.65 -11.39 -20.35
C LYS A 194 1.36 -12.89 -20.38
N LEU A 195 1.90 -13.67 -19.43
CA LEU A 195 1.63 -15.11 -19.32
C LEU A 195 0.14 -15.41 -19.22
N THR A 196 -0.58 -14.61 -18.42
CA THR A 196 -2.03 -14.80 -18.25
C THR A 196 -2.75 -14.63 -19.58
N LYS A 197 -2.46 -13.57 -20.35
CA LYS A 197 -3.09 -13.27 -21.62
C LYS A 197 -2.73 -14.25 -22.75
N GLU A 198 -1.53 -14.85 -22.67
CA GLU A 198 -1.10 -15.87 -23.64
C GLU A 198 -1.84 -17.22 -23.44
N HIS A 199 -2.30 -17.53 -22.23
CA HIS A 199 -2.80 -18.86 -21.89
C HIS A 199 -4.24 -18.91 -21.37
N SER A 200 -4.85 -17.75 -21.09
CA SER A 200 -6.24 -17.68 -20.60
C SER A 200 -6.89 -16.32 -20.88
N ASN A 201 -8.19 -16.22 -20.59
CA ASN A 201 -8.94 -14.97 -20.56
C ASN A 201 -9.13 -14.44 -19.13
N ALA A 202 -8.29 -14.86 -18.19
CA ALA A 202 -8.40 -14.47 -16.80
C ALA A 202 -8.16 -12.97 -16.62
N ILE A 203 -8.87 -12.39 -15.66
CA ILE A 203 -8.68 -11.01 -15.22
C ILE A 203 -7.40 -10.95 -14.39
N VAL A 204 -6.45 -10.09 -14.74
CA VAL A 204 -5.27 -9.81 -13.93
C VAL A 204 -5.60 -8.68 -12.96
N MET A 205 -5.84 -9.04 -11.70
CA MET A 205 -6.13 -8.11 -10.62
C MET A 205 -4.90 -7.91 -9.73
N VAL A 206 -4.54 -6.67 -9.47
CA VAL A 206 -3.42 -6.32 -8.58
C VAL A 206 -3.91 -5.59 -7.33
N ASP A 207 -3.60 -6.13 -6.17
CA ASP A 207 -3.57 -5.35 -4.93
C ASP A 207 -2.34 -4.43 -4.99
N ASN A 208 -2.60 -3.16 -5.29
CA ASN A 208 -1.56 -2.15 -5.52
C ASN A 208 -1.21 -1.34 -4.26
N CYS A 209 -1.76 -1.71 -3.10
CA CYS A 209 -1.47 -1.04 -1.83
C CYS A 209 0.03 -0.85 -1.62
N TYR A 210 0.45 0.38 -1.27
CA TYR A 210 1.83 0.81 -1.08
C TYR A 210 2.69 0.95 -2.34
N GLY A 211 2.18 0.55 -3.53
CA GLY A 211 2.94 0.60 -4.78
C GLY A 211 2.70 1.86 -5.59
N GLU A 212 1.61 2.58 -5.35
CA GLU A 212 1.21 3.75 -6.12
C GLU A 212 2.29 4.83 -6.05
N PHE A 213 2.64 5.40 -7.20
CA PHE A 213 3.68 6.44 -7.37
C PHE A 213 5.11 6.05 -6.96
N VAL A 214 5.37 4.79 -6.59
CA VAL A 214 6.71 4.31 -6.26
C VAL A 214 7.58 4.16 -7.50
N GLN A 215 6.98 3.81 -8.64
CA GLN A 215 7.59 3.80 -9.97
C GLN A 215 6.89 4.80 -10.89
N GLN A 216 7.43 5.03 -12.08
CA GLN A 216 6.84 5.97 -13.05
C GLN A 216 5.54 5.43 -13.67
N LEU A 217 5.45 4.10 -13.81
CA LEU A 217 4.30 3.41 -14.38
C LEU A 217 3.51 2.68 -13.28
N GLU A 218 2.22 2.52 -13.53
CA GLU A 218 1.32 1.70 -12.72
C GLU A 218 1.05 0.35 -13.41
N PRO A 219 0.63 -0.70 -12.69
CA PRO A 219 0.44 -2.03 -13.26
C PRO A 219 -0.55 -2.07 -14.43
N THR A 220 -1.58 -1.22 -14.45
CA THR A 220 -2.57 -1.11 -15.54
C THR A 220 -1.93 -0.68 -16.87
N GLN A 221 -0.90 0.15 -16.82
CA GLN A 221 -0.16 0.58 -18.02
C GLN A 221 0.69 -0.55 -18.63
N LEU A 222 0.92 -1.61 -17.87
CA LEU A 222 1.74 -2.77 -18.29
C LEU A 222 0.94 -4.08 -18.36
N GLY A 223 -0.38 -4.00 -18.45
CA GLY A 223 -1.23 -5.12 -18.79
C GLY A 223 -2.06 -5.72 -17.67
N ALA A 224 -1.99 -5.23 -16.43
CA ALA A 224 -2.99 -5.56 -15.44
C ALA A 224 -4.36 -5.01 -15.87
N ASP A 225 -5.42 -5.79 -15.69
CA ASP A 225 -6.77 -5.39 -16.08
C ASP A 225 -7.44 -4.48 -15.05
N ILE A 226 -7.07 -4.65 -13.78
CA ILE A 226 -7.65 -3.87 -12.69
C ILE A 226 -6.67 -3.81 -11.49
N ILE A 227 -6.62 -2.66 -10.86
CA ILE A 227 -5.89 -2.41 -9.61
C ILE A 227 -6.83 -1.90 -8.53
N ALA A 228 -6.51 -2.19 -7.28
CA ALA A 228 -7.26 -1.68 -6.14
C ALA A 228 -6.32 -1.33 -4.98
N GLY A 229 -6.73 -0.37 -4.14
CA GLY A 229 -5.94 0.05 -3.00
C GLY A 229 -6.70 0.95 -2.02
N SER A 230 -5.97 1.45 -1.04
CA SER A 230 -6.50 2.26 0.07
C SER A 230 -6.08 3.71 -0.05
N LEU A 231 -6.99 4.64 0.28
CA LEU A 231 -6.71 6.08 0.27
C LEU A 231 -6.01 6.58 1.55
N ILE A 232 -6.02 5.82 2.64
CA ILE A 232 -5.20 6.17 3.81
C ILE A 232 -3.73 5.69 3.66
N LYS A 233 -3.36 5.29 2.43
CA LYS A 233 -2.01 4.94 1.99
C LYS A 233 -1.54 5.96 0.94
N ASN A 234 -0.70 5.50 0.00
CA ASN A 234 -0.03 6.35 -0.99
C ASN A 234 -0.97 7.37 -1.70
N PRO A 235 -2.10 6.94 -2.33
CA PRO A 235 -2.84 7.86 -3.19
C PRO A 235 -3.57 8.99 -2.46
N GLY A 236 -3.80 8.81 -1.16
CA GLY A 236 -4.45 9.85 -0.36
C GLY A 236 -3.51 10.93 0.17
N GLY A 237 -2.18 10.79 -0.03
CA GLY A 237 -1.18 11.81 0.31
C GLY A 237 -1.22 12.30 1.76
N GLY A 238 -1.71 11.49 2.70
CA GLY A 238 -1.90 11.86 4.11
C GLY A 238 -3.10 12.77 4.38
N LEU A 239 -3.90 13.12 3.37
CA LEU A 239 -5.05 14.03 3.49
C LEU A 239 -6.40 13.32 3.38
N ALA A 240 -6.45 12.16 2.75
CA ALA A 240 -7.65 11.33 2.72
C ALA A 240 -7.92 10.73 4.12
N LYS A 241 -9.08 11.04 4.68
CA LYS A 241 -9.46 10.56 6.02
C LYS A 241 -9.93 9.12 6.04
N ASN A 242 -10.37 8.60 4.91
CA ASN A 242 -10.86 7.24 4.69
C ASN A 242 -10.94 6.97 3.20
N GLY A 243 -11.22 5.72 2.83
CA GLY A 243 -11.57 5.38 1.47
C GLY A 243 -10.65 4.40 0.79
N GLY A 244 -11.00 4.14 -0.46
CA GLY A 244 -10.26 3.28 -1.36
C GLY A 244 -10.47 3.67 -2.82
N TYR A 245 -9.75 3.01 -3.69
CA TYR A 245 -9.89 3.18 -5.12
C TYR A 245 -9.83 1.82 -5.83
N ILE A 246 -10.50 1.77 -6.98
CA ILE A 246 -10.43 0.68 -7.96
C ILE A 246 -10.25 1.37 -9.32
N ALA A 247 -9.28 0.93 -10.12
CA ALA A 247 -9.03 1.49 -11.44
C ALA A 247 -8.63 0.39 -12.44
N GLY A 248 -9.07 0.48 -13.68
CA GLY A 248 -8.80 -0.53 -14.70
C GLY A 248 -9.73 -0.43 -15.89
N ARG A 249 -10.02 -1.57 -16.49
CA ARG A 249 -10.99 -1.68 -17.59
C ARG A 249 -12.39 -1.22 -17.13
N GLU A 250 -13.07 -0.49 -18.00
CA GLU A 250 -14.38 0.10 -17.70
C GLU A 250 -15.43 -0.96 -17.30
N ASP A 251 -15.51 -2.06 -18.04
CA ASP A 251 -16.45 -3.15 -17.78
C ASP A 251 -16.25 -3.78 -16.38
N LEU A 252 -15.01 -3.90 -15.92
CA LEU A 252 -14.68 -4.44 -14.61
C LEU A 252 -14.95 -3.44 -13.48
N VAL A 253 -14.60 -2.18 -13.70
CA VAL A 253 -14.84 -1.10 -12.73
C VAL A 253 -16.34 -0.91 -12.51
N GLU A 254 -17.15 -1.04 -13.55
CA GLU A 254 -18.61 -0.95 -13.42
C GLU A 254 -19.18 -2.10 -12.58
N LEU A 255 -18.72 -3.34 -12.77
CA LEU A 255 -19.11 -4.47 -11.91
C LEU A 255 -18.75 -4.24 -10.44
N CYS A 256 -17.58 -3.63 -10.20
CA CYS A 256 -17.17 -3.23 -8.84
C CYS A 256 -18.07 -2.12 -8.28
N ALA A 257 -18.51 -1.15 -9.11
CA ALA A 257 -19.43 -0.11 -8.69
C ALA A 257 -20.80 -0.68 -8.28
N TYR A 258 -21.32 -1.67 -9.04
CA TYR A 258 -22.52 -2.39 -8.66
C TYR A 258 -22.38 -3.16 -7.34
N ARG A 259 -21.19 -3.70 -7.07
CA ARG A 259 -20.93 -4.38 -5.80
C ARG A 259 -20.76 -3.40 -4.64
N MET A 260 -20.16 -2.25 -4.87
CA MET A 260 -19.92 -1.23 -3.86
C MET A 260 -21.24 -0.58 -3.39
N THR A 261 -22.17 -0.38 -4.28
CA THR A 261 -23.49 0.21 -4.02
C THR A 261 -24.56 -0.85 -4.20
N THR A 262 -25.19 -0.88 -5.36
CA THR A 262 -26.21 -1.88 -5.71
C THR A 262 -26.32 -2.03 -7.22
N PRO A 263 -26.64 -3.24 -7.74
CA PRO A 263 -26.93 -3.43 -9.14
C PRO A 263 -27.99 -2.44 -9.67
N GLY A 264 -27.71 -1.84 -10.81
CA GLY A 264 -28.58 -0.84 -11.46
C GLY A 264 -28.33 0.61 -11.03
N LEU A 265 -27.68 0.88 -9.90
CA LEU A 265 -27.27 2.23 -9.50
C LEU A 265 -25.76 2.47 -9.70
N GLY A 266 -24.93 1.50 -9.28
CA GLY A 266 -23.50 1.53 -9.52
C GLY A 266 -22.83 2.84 -9.08
N ARG A 267 -22.13 3.48 -10.00
CA ARG A 267 -21.36 4.70 -9.77
C ARG A 267 -22.19 5.97 -9.64
N GLU A 268 -23.48 5.94 -10.02
CA GLU A 268 -24.35 7.11 -10.03
C GLU A 268 -24.66 7.65 -8.62
N VAL A 269 -24.55 6.80 -7.60
CA VAL A 269 -24.85 7.15 -6.20
C VAL A 269 -23.57 7.20 -5.35
N GLY A 270 -23.69 7.88 -4.22
CA GLY A 270 -22.63 8.05 -3.23
C GLY A 270 -22.26 9.53 -3.08
N ALA A 271 -22.88 10.19 -2.11
CA ALA A 271 -22.58 11.58 -1.80
C ALA A 271 -21.14 11.77 -1.34
N SER A 272 -20.53 12.89 -1.72
CA SER A 272 -19.14 13.22 -1.34
C SER A 272 -18.99 13.68 0.11
N LEU A 273 -20.04 14.18 0.74
CA LEU A 273 -20.06 14.63 2.14
C LEU A 273 -18.90 15.58 2.49
N GLY A 274 -18.55 16.48 1.57
CA GLY A 274 -17.47 17.44 1.74
C GLY A 274 -16.04 16.85 1.64
N MET A 275 -15.90 15.58 1.24
CA MET A 275 -14.59 14.91 1.17
C MET A 275 -13.82 15.23 -0.11
N ASN A 276 -14.46 15.73 -1.18
CA ASN A 276 -13.83 15.94 -2.48
C ASN A 276 -12.54 16.77 -2.37
N CYS A 277 -12.56 17.90 -1.67
CA CYS A 277 -11.38 18.76 -1.53
C CYS A 277 -10.17 17.99 -0.95
N ASN A 278 -10.39 17.21 0.12
CA ASN A 278 -9.34 16.39 0.73
C ASN A 278 -8.81 15.31 -0.22
N LEU A 279 -9.69 14.69 -1.01
CA LEU A 279 -9.30 13.64 -1.95
C LEU A 279 -8.51 14.21 -3.14
N PHE A 280 -8.95 15.33 -3.73
CA PHE A 280 -8.21 16.03 -4.79
C PHE A 280 -6.85 16.49 -4.29
N MET A 281 -6.81 17.16 -3.13
CA MET A 281 -5.57 17.67 -2.55
C MET A 281 -4.62 16.52 -2.16
N GLY A 282 -5.18 15.44 -1.61
CA GLY A 282 -4.41 14.23 -1.28
C GLY A 282 -3.79 13.58 -2.51
N LEU A 283 -4.57 13.39 -3.57
CA LEU A 283 -4.07 12.83 -4.84
C LEU A 283 -3.01 13.75 -5.48
N PHE A 284 -3.20 15.08 -5.40
CA PHE A 284 -2.22 16.05 -5.89
C PHE A 284 -0.89 15.97 -5.15
N HIS A 285 -0.91 15.80 -3.83
CA HIS A 285 0.29 15.69 -3.00
C HIS A 285 0.91 14.29 -2.98
N ALA A 286 0.17 13.26 -3.40
CA ALA A 286 0.59 11.88 -3.27
C ALA A 286 2.00 11.57 -3.83
N PRO A 287 2.40 12.04 -5.03
CA PRO A 287 3.75 11.78 -5.53
C PRO A 287 4.85 12.32 -4.61
N HIS A 288 4.69 13.55 -4.11
CA HIS A 288 5.63 14.17 -3.16
C HIS A 288 5.73 13.36 -1.86
N VAL A 289 4.59 13.03 -1.25
CA VAL A 289 4.56 12.30 0.02
C VAL A 289 5.13 10.89 -0.13
N VAL A 290 4.87 10.21 -1.25
CA VAL A 290 5.49 8.91 -1.56
C VAL A 290 7.00 9.04 -1.72
N GLY A 291 7.49 10.08 -2.39
CA GLY A 291 8.93 10.38 -2.48
C GLY A 291 9.58 10.56 -1.12
N GLU A 292 8.95 11.31 -0.21
CA GLU A 292 9.41 11.49 1.16
C GLU A 292 9.41 10.19 1.97
N SER A 293 8.38 9.36 1.78
CA SER A 293 8.28 8.02 2.39
C SER A 293 9.38 7.08 1.88
N LEU A 294 9.68 7.12 0.58
CA LEU A 294 10.78 6.33 -0.01
C LEU A 294 12.14 6.77 0.52
N LYS A 295 12.39 8.08 0.64
CA LYS A 295 13.63 8.59 1.27
C LYS A 295 13.75 8.12 2.72
N THR A 296 12.62 8.12 3.46
CA THR A 296 12.57 7.63 4.83
C THR A 296 12.94 6.15 4.91
N ALA A 297 12.36 5.33 4.04
CA ALA A 297 12.64 3.90 3.96
C ALA A 297 14.10 3.61 3.58
N VAL A 298 14.65 4.33 2.58
CA VAL A 298 16.06 4.20 2.16
C VAL A 298 17.01 4.64 3.27
N PHE A 299 16.72 5.76 3.95
CA PHE A 299 17.50 6.20 5.09
C PHE A 299 17.48 5.19 6.25
N ALA A 300 16.30 4.66 6.58
CA ALA A 300 16.15 3.65 7.63
C ALA A 300 16.94 2.39 7.29
N ALA A 301 16.86 1.89 6.04
CA ALA A 301 17.66 0.75 5.60
C ALA A 301 19.15 0.99 5.83
N ALA A 302 19.69 2.10 5.33
CA ALA A 302 21.11 2.42 5.47
C ALA A 302 21.53 2.59 6.94
N LEU A 303 20.72 3.26 7.75
CA LEU A 303 21.01 3.46 9.17
C LEU A 303 21.07 2.12 9.92
N PHE A 304 20.07 1.26 9.74
CA PHE A 304 20.00 -0.02 10.44
C PHE A 304 21.07 -1.01 9.94
N GLU A 305 21.42 -1.00 8.65
CA GLU A 305 22.58 -1.75 8.13
C GLU A 305 23.90 -1.29 8.79
N LEU A 306 24.13 0.03 8.91
CA LEU A 306 25.28 0.58 9.60
C LEU A 306 25.30 0.25 11.10
N MET A 307 24.14 0.00 11.70
CA MET A 307 24.01 -0.50 13.08
C MET A 307 24.19 -2.01 13.19
N GLY A 308 24.31 -2.75 12.07
CA GLY A 308 24.51 -4.20 12.05
C GLY A 308 23.24 -5.04 12.04
N TYR A 309 22.08 -4.45 11.76
CA TYR A 309 20.81 -5.17 11.60
C TYR A 309 20.59 -5.62 10.15
N ALA A 310 19.97 -6.77 9.98
CA ALA A 310 19.50 -7.22 8.66
C ALA A 310 18.25 -6.42 8.27
N VAL A 311 18.21 -5.95 7.04
CA VAL A 311 17.10 -5.16 6.47
C VAL A 311 16.65 -5.73 5.13
N THR A 312 15.40 -5.49 4.75
CA THR A 312 14.87 -5.88 3.44
C THR A 312 13.83 -4.86 2.96
N PRO A 313 14.01 -4.25 1.77
CA PRO A 313 15.20 -4.31 0.92
C PRO A 313 16.39 -3.55 1.53
N SER A 314 17.58 -3.81 1.01
CA SER A 314 18.75 -2.96 1.24
C SER A 314 18.52 -1.55 0.67
N TRP A 315 19.25 -0.56 1.16
CA TRP A 315 19.11 0.81 0.66
C TRP A 315 19.47 0.96 -0.83
N GLN A 316 20.26 0.03 -1.38
CA GLN A 316 20.68 0.01 -2.78
C GLN A 316 19.65 -0.62 -3.72
N GLU A 317 18.86 -1.55 -3.22
CA GLU A 317 17.90 -2.32 -4.03
C GLU A 317 16.76 -1.46 -4.59
N PRO A 318 16.22 -1.84 -5.76
CA PRO A 318 15.00 -1.24 -6.29
C PRO A 318 13.84 -1.39 -5.30
N ARG A 319 12.94 -0.42 -5.30
CA ARG A 319 11.75 -0.44 -4.45
C ARG A 319 10.48 -0.50 -5.27
N ALA A 320 9.56 -1.34 -4.85
CA ALA A 320 8.23 -1.48 -5.42
C ALA A 320 7.11 -1.04 -4.46
N ASP A 321 7.49 -0.74 -3.21
CA ASP A 321 6.62 -0.19 -2.17
C ASP A 321 7.42 0.75 -1.23
N ILE A 322 6.73 1.36 -0.26
CA ILE A 322 7.32 2.25 0.74
C ILE A 322 7.74 1.53 2.03
N ILE A 323 7.67 0.21 2.07
CA ILE A 323 7.91 -0.58 3.29
C ILE A 323 9.40 -0.88 3.45
N GLN A 324 9.88 -0.76 4.69
CA GLN A 324 11.20 -1.15 5.10
C GLN A 324 11.13 -2.13 6.27
N SER A 325 11.54 -3.38 6.06
CA SER A 325 11.67 -4.31 7.19
C SER A 325 13.05 -4.22 7.84
N VAL A 326 13.06 -4.39 9.15
CA VAL A 326 14.26 -4.47 10.00
C VAL A 326 14.13 -5.68 10.89
N THR A 327 15.05 -6.65 10.76
CA THR A 327 15.07 -7.85 11.59
C THR A 327 15.87 -7.58 12.85
N LEU A 328 15.21 -7.65 14.01
CA LEU A 328 15.78 -7.29 15.31
C LEU A 328 16.24 -8.50 16.13
N GLY A 329 15.68 -9.69 15.84
CA GLY A 329 16.08 -10.97 16.42
C GLY A 329 15.67 -11.18 17.88
N SER A 330 14.97 -10.22 18.53
CA SER A 330 14.39 -10.42 19.86
C SER A 330 13.14 -9.57 20.09
N PRO A 331 12.19 -10.04 20.92
CA PRO A 331 10.97 -9.31 21.21
C PRO A 331 11.26 -7.98 21.95
N GLU A 332 12.28 -7.92 22.82
CA GLU A 332 12.62 -6.72 23.59
C GLU A 332 13.08 -5.60 22.65
N LYS A 333 13.94 -5.92 21.67
CA LYS A 333 14.39 -4.96 20.66
C LYS A 333 13.24 -4.49 19.77
N LEU A 334 12.32 -5.42 19.42
CA LEU A 334 11.15 -5.11 18.63
C LEU A 334 10.26 -4.09 19.35
N VAL A 335 9.95 -4.32 20.61
CA VAL A 335 9.20 -3.40 21.46
C VAL A 335 9.93 -2.07 21.62
N ALA A 336 11.24 -2.08 21.90
CA ALA A 336 12.04 -0.86 22.05
C ALA A 336 12.04 0.00 20.77
N LEU A 337 12.17 -0.60 19.59
CA LEU A 337 12.10 0.12 18.33
C LEU A 337 10.74 0.81 18.16
N CYS A 338 9.63 0.08 18.35
CA CYS A 338 8.28 0.64 18.21
C CYS A 338 8.01 1.75 19.22
N GLN A 339 8.41 1.59 20.48
CA GLN A 339 8.29 2.64 21.49
C GLN A 339 9.11 3.89 21.18
N GLY A 340 10.31 3.71 20.59
CA GLY A 340 11.11 4.83 20.13
C GLY A 340 10.49 5.56 18.94
N LEU A 341 10.00 4.84 17.92
CA LEU A 341 9.28 5.42 16.80
C LEU A 341 8.04 6.21 17.28
N GLN A 342 7.25 5.66 18.19
CA GLN A 342 6.10 6.32 18.78
C GLN A 342 6.49 7.62 19.50
N ALA A 343 7.58 7.60 20.27
CA ALA A 343 8.08 8.79 20.96
C ALA A 343 8.56 9.90 19.99
N GLY A 344 8.86 9.56 18.74
CA GLY A 344 9.20 10.49 17.67
C GLY A 344 8.04 10.88 16.75
N ALA A 345 6.83 10.39 17.01
CA ALA A 345 5.65 10.70 16.23
C ALA A 345 5.08 12.09 16.56
N PRO A 346 4.43 12.78 15.60
CA PRO A 346 3.83 14.09 15.85
C PRO A 346 2.56 14.03 16.72
N VAL A 347 1.92 12.87 16.78
CA VAL A 347 0.69 12.62 17.54
C VAL A 347 0.96 11.52 18.54
N ASP A 348 0.44 11.66 19.76
CA ASP A 348 0.54 10.67 20.84
C ASP A 348 1.98 10.22 21.17
N SER A 349 2.97 11.10 20.99
CA SER A 349 4.39 10.80 21.29
C SER A 349 4.65 10.44 22.76
N HIS A 350 3.76 10.83 23.66
CA HIS A 350 3.81 10.52 25.09
C HIS A 350 3.26 9.14 25.45
N VAL A 351 2.60 8.47 24.51
CA VAL A 351 2.03 7.12 24.70
C VAL A 351 3.13 6.07 24.52
N THR A 352 3.14 5.06 25.37
CA THR A 352 4.04 3.91 25.25
C THR A 352 3.24 2.75 24.68
N PRO A 353 3.47 2.35 23.42
CA PRO A 353 2.75 1.22 22.84
C PRO A 353 3.15 -0.10 23.48
N GLU A 354 2.18 -0.99 23.59
CA GLU A 354 2.33 -2.37 24.06
C GLU A 354 1.79 -3.34 23.01
N ALA A 355 2.30 -4.58 23.01
CA ALA A 355 1.78 -5.62 22.14
C ALA A 355 0.39 -6.09 22.63
N TRP A 356 -0.53 -6.30 21.70
CA TRP A 356 -1.89 -6.74 21.99
C TRP A 356 -2.46 -7.65 20.90
N ASP A 357 -3.53 -8.36 21.24
CA ASP A 357 -4.23 -9.25 20.33
C ASP A 357 -5.10 -8.41 19.38
N MET A 358 -4.70 -8.36 18.10
CA MET A 358 -5.43 -7.63 17.07
C MET A 358 -6.35 -8.57 16.28
N PRO A 359 -7.59 -8.14 15.96
CA PRO A 359 -8.47 -8.90 15.10
C PRO A 359 -7.84 -9.20 13.73
N GLY A 360 -7.84 -10.45 13.32
CA GLY A 360 -7.30 -10.90 12.02
C GLY A 360 -5.83 -11.28 12.02
N TYR A 361 -5.16 -11.30 13.17
CA TYR A 361 -3.77 -11.72 13.32
C TYR A 361 -3.61 -12.90 14.26
N ASP A 362 -2.70 -13.83 13.93
CA ASP A 362 -2.43 -15.04 14.71
C ASP A 362 -1.43 -14.84 15.86
N SER A 363 -0.81 -13.67 15.95
CA SER A 363 0.14 -13.31 17.01
C SER A 363 -0.14 -11.89 17.50
N GLN A 364 0.25 -11.60 18.73
CA GLN A 364 0.23 -10.21 19.20
C GLN A 364 1.04 -9.31 18.29
N VAL A 365 0.57 -8.09 18.11
CA VAL A 365 1.22 -7.07 17.29
C VAL A 365 1.46 -5.82 18.15
N ILE A 366 2.66 -5.26 18.10
CA ILE A 366 2.92 -3.91 18.60
C ILE A 366 2.97 -2.96 17.41
N MET A 367 2.29 -1.83 17.53
CA MET A 367 2.27 -0.78 16.50
C MET A 367 2.80 0.53 17.06
N ALA A 368 3.67 1.18 16.30
CA ALA A 368 3.95 2.61 16.44
C ALA A 368 3.11 3.33 15.38
N ALA A 369 2.09 4.06 15.80
CA ALA A 369 1.06 4.59 14.91
C ALA A 369 0.56 5.99 15.34
N GLY A 370 1.47 6.86 15.73
CA GLY A 370 1.17 8.25 16.09
C GLY A 370 0.87 9.10 14.86
N ALA A 371 -0.32 8.95 14.29
CA ALA A 371 -0.74 9.52 13.02
C ALA A 371 -1.95 10.45 13.17
N PHE A 372 -2.09 11.42 12.24
CA PHE A 372 -3.26 12.32 12.16
C PHE A 372 -4.51 11.58 11.68
N THR A 373 -4.33 10.54 10.85
CA THR A 373 -5.40 9.65 10.41
C THR A 373 -5.14 8.27 10.96
N MET A 374 -6.05 7.75 11.80
CA MET A 374 -5.88 6.44 12.43
C MET A 374 -5.69 5.34 11.40
N GLY A 375 -4.62 4.56 11.53
CA GLY A 375 -4.27 3.47 10.62
C GLY A 375 -3.64 3.92 9.30
N SER A 376 -3.34 5.22 9.14
CA SER A 376 -2.65 5.74 7.96
C SER A 376 -1.22 5.23 7.91
N SER A 377 -0.91 4.47 6.86
CA SER A 377 0.42 3.91 6.64
C SER A 377 1.30 4.77 5.73
N ILE A 378 0.78 5.86 5.18
CA ILE A 378 1.60 6.87 4.50
C ILE A 378 2.23 7.85 5.51
N GLU A 379 1.70 7.93 6.72
CA GLU A 379 2.34 8.56 7.87
C GLU A 379 3.36 7.59 8.49
N LEU A 380 4.43 8.10 9.09
CA LEU A 380 5.44 7.22 9.69
C LEU A 380 4.82 6.31 10.74
N SER A 381 4.92 5.02 10.50
CA SER A 381 4.43 3.99 11.41
C SER A 381 5.30 2.74 11.32
N ALA A 382 5.16 1.85 12.28
CA ALA A 382 5.74 0.52 12.24
C ALA A 382 4.77 -0.51 12.79
N ASP A 383 4.66 -1.61 12.06
CA ASP A 383 3.92 -2.79 12.48
C ASP A 383 4.92 -3.89 12.83
N ALA A 384 4.75 -4.51 13.97
CA ALA A 384 5.71 -5.46 14.49
C ALA A 384 5.01 -6.65 15.20
N PRO A 385 4.67 -7.72 14.43
CA PRO A 385 4.15 -8.96 15.02
C PRO A 385 5.20 -9.61 15.95
N LEU A 386 4.78 -9.99 17.15
CA LEU A 386 5.64 -10.64 18.15
C LEU A 386 5.85 -12.12 17.81
N ARG A 387 6.52 -12.39 16.71
CA ARG A 387 6.89 -13.73 16.24
C ARG A 387 8.26 -13.71 15.58
N GLU A 388 8.95 -14.83 15.56
CA GLU A 388 10.23 -14.95 14.84
C GLU A 388 10.07 -14.62 13.35
N PRO A 389 11.08 -13.94 12.75
CA PRO A 389 12.38 -13.57 13.29
C PRO A 389 12.41 -12.22 14.05
N TYR A 390 11.30 -11.77 14.60
CA TYR A 390 11.13 -10.48 15.30
C TYR A 390 11.55 -9.31 14.41
N ALA A 391 10.87 -9.16 13.31
CA ALA A 391 11.05 -8.08 12.36
C ALA A 391 9.96 -7.00 12.54
N ALA A 392 10.35 -5.75 12.32
CA ALA A 392 9.45 -4.62 12.23
C ALA A 392 9.34 -4.17 10.78
N TRP A 393 8.14 -3.78 10.35
CA TRP A 393 7.85 -3.19 9.04
C TRP A 393 7.56 -1.70 9.22
N LEU A 394 8.57 -0.87 8.92
CA LEU A 394 8.45 0.59 8.91
C LEU A 394 7.84 1.02 7.58
N GLN A 395 6.99 2.04 7.62
CA GLN A 395 6.31 2.54 6.44
C GLN A 395 5.98 4.02 6.60
N GLY A 396 5.89 4.73 5.47
CA GLY A 396 5.43 6.10 5.44
C GLY A 396 6.43 7.16 5.88
N GLY A 397 5.92 8.35 5.96
CA GLY A 397 6.62 9.57 6.32
C GLY A 397 6.15 10.74 5.47
N LEU A 398 5.22 11.58 5.98
CA LEU A 398 4.65 12.72 5.24
C LEU A 398 5.73 13.72 4.77
N ASN A 399 6.81 13.82 5.52
CA ASN A 399 8.02 14.52 5.12
C ASN A 399 9.24 13.84 5.73
N PHE A 400 10.31 13.79 4.97
CA PHE A 400 11.55 13.09 5.36
C PHE A 400 12.18 13.64 6.64
N HIS A 401 12.11 14.96 6.87
CA HIS A 401 12.80 15.58 8.00
C HIS A 401 12.22 15.15 9.34
N SER A 402 10.90 15.08 9.48
CA SER A 402 10.25 14.59 10.70
C SER A 402 10.35 13.07 10.81
N ALA A 403 10.11 12.34 9.70
CA ALA A 403 10.19 10.89 9.67
C ALA A 403 11.58 10.37 10.03
N LYS A 404 12.64 11.02 9.53
CA LYS A 404 14.02 10.75 9.92
C LYS A 404 14.22 10.84 11.44
N MET A 405 13.60 11.84 12.09
CA MET A 405 13.69 11.95 13.55
C MET A 405 12.97 10.79 14.24
N GLY A 406 11.79 10.40 13.79
CA GLY A 406 11.11 9.21 14.30
C GLY A 406 11.98 7.96 14.21
N VAL A 407 12.61 7.72 13.04
CA VAL A 407 13.56 6.61 12.85
C VAL A 407 14.75 6.70 13.82
N LEU A 408 15.31 7.90 14.03
CA LEU A 408 16.40 8.12 14.99
C LEU A 408 15.98 7.85 16.44
N PHE A 409 14.78 8.23 16.85
CA PHE A 409 14.25 7.89 18.18
C PHE A 409 14.09 6.37 18.36
N GLY A 410 13.60 5.67 17.34
CA GLY A 410 13.55 4.21 17.31
C GLY A 410 14.95 3.57 17.47
N ALA A 411 15.91 4.04 16.68
CA ALA A 411 17.28 3.57 16.71
C ALA A 411 17.99 3.86 18.04
N GLU A 412 17.73 5.02 18.66
CA GLU A 412 18.30 5.40 19.96
C GLU A 412 17.88 4.44 21.07
N ARG A 413 16.61 3.98 21.06
CA ARG A 413 16.12 2.98 22.02
C ARG A 413 16.86 1.65 21.91
N LEU A 414 17.28 1.28 20.70
CA LEU A 414 18.08 0.06 20.49
C LEU A 414 19.51 0.21 21.01
N VAL A 415 20.11 1.40 20.89
CA VAL A 415 21.46 1.68 21.42
C VAL A 415 21.48 1.70 22.95
N LEU A 416 20.41 2.22 23.58
CA LEU A 416 20.30 2.29 25.04
C LEU A 416 20.03 0.93 25.71
N ASN A 417 19.46 -0.03 24.96
CA ASN A 417 19.11 -1.36 25.45
C ASN A 417 20.10 -2.45 25.01
N SER A 418 21.20 -2.08 24.33
CA SER A 418 22.31 -2.95 23.95
C SER A 418 23.51 -2.77 24.90
#